data_2e9b9209b3357d3a6511530120aa733e
#
_entry.id   2e9b9209b3357d3a6511530120aa733e
#
_cell.length_a   1.000
_cell.length_b   1.000
_cell.length_c   1.000
_cell.angle_alpha   90.00
_cell.angle_beta   90.00
_cell.angle_gamma   90.00
#
_symmetry.space_group_name_H-M   'P 1'
#
loop_
_entity.id
_entity.type
_entity.pdbx_description
1 polymer ?
#
loop_
_entity_poly.entity_id
_entity_poly.type
_entity_poly.pdbx_seq_one_letter_code
_entity_poly.pdbx_strand_id
1 'polypeptide(L)'
;MANATIQQRLVAVRSFYEYLVEDGLREQNPVRRGQAGRGGRRPRQGLVQHIEQAPWIPNEVVWQRILAACGAESLRNRLMVTLAYDGALRRQELVQLDVEDFEPAHCLIHLRAETTKSQRAREVAFGTTSSQLFVAYLRERRTLFGRIDGPLFRSMSNRNCGAPLGASSWSKTVEGIARRAGAARLSTHTFRHLRLTDLARADWTIDQIAQYAGHRDLATTMRYIHLSGRELAARFHRANTTIHADRERLLASLLEDR
;
A
#
# COMPACT_ATOMS: atom_id res chain seq x y z
N MET A 1 -12.60 16.45 14.89
CA MET A 1 -11.21 16.22 14.41
C MET A 1 -10.88 14.76 14.63
N ALA A 2 -10.27 14.06 13.66
CA ALA A 2 -9.94 12.65 13.80
C ALA A 2 -8.82 12.44 14.86
N ASN A 3 -8.90 11.37 15.65
CA ASN A 3 -7.92 11.02 16.68
C ASN A 3 -6.47 10.98 16.14
N ALA A 4 -6.27 10.45 14.93
CA ALA A 4 -4.97 10.44 14.28
C ALA A 4 -4.38 11.85 14.07
N THR A 5 -5.21 12.83 13.70
CA THR A 5 -4.78 14.22 13.53
C THR A 5 -4.41 14.85 14.86
N ILE A 6 -5.18 14.57 15.93
CA ILE A 6 -4.88 15.04 17.29
C ILE A 6 -3.53 14.47 17.74
N GLN A 7 -3.31 13.18 17.50
CA GLN A 7 -2.07 12.51 17.88
C GLN A 7 -0.85 13.08 17.13
N GLN A 8 -0.97 13.35 15.81
CA GLN A 8 0.10 14.00 15.05
C GLN A 8 0.44 15.40 15.60
N ARG A 9 -0.56 16.19 15.94
CA ARG A 9 -0.36 17.52 16.55
C ARG A 9 0.32 17.42 17.92
N LEU A 10 -0.10 16.46 18.75
CA LEU A 10 0.54 16.21 20.04
C LEU A 10 2.01 15.77 19.90
N VAL A 11 2.32 14.97 18.88
CA VAL A 11 3.72 14.60 18.59
C VAL A 11 4.54 15.83 18.22
N ALA A 12 4.04 16.68 17.31
CA ALA A 12 4.74 17.89 16.90
C ALA A 12 4.96 18.85 18.08
N VAL A 13 3.94 19.09 18.90
CA VAL A 13 4.04 19.92 20.11
C VAL A 13 5.04 19.33 21.11
N ARG A 14 5.02 17.99 21.30
CA ARG A 14 5.99 17.32 22.17
C ARG A 14 7.42 17.51 21.68
N SER A 15 7.68 17.27 20.38
CA SER A 15 9.02 17.43 19.81
C SER A 15 9.53 18.86 19.96
N PHE A 16 8.65 19.86 19.81
CA PHE A 16 9.01 21.26 20.06
C PHE A 16 9.44 21.47 21.52
N TYR A 17 8.69 20.96 22.49
CA TYR A 17 9.07 21.09 23.89
C TYR A 17 10.28 20.24 24.29
N GLU A 18 10.51 19.09 23.65
CA GLU A 18 11.74 18.30 23.82
C GLU A 18 12.96 19.12 23.37
N TYR A 19 12.88 19.82 22.22
CA TYR A 19 13.92 20.73 21.76
C TYR A 19 14.19 21.87 22.78
N LEU A 20 13.14 22.50 23.34
CA LEU A 20 13.33 23.55 24.35
C LEU A 20 13.98 23.05 25.64
N VAL A 21 13.76 21.80 26.02
CA VAL A 21 14.44 21.18 27.17
C VAL A 21 15.89 20.88 26.87
N GLU A 22 16.20 20.35 25.67
CA GLU A 22 17.56 20.06 25.20
C GLU A 22 18.40 21.36 25.09
N ASP A 23 17.76 22.45 24.67
CA ASP A 23 18.40 23.79 24.53
C ASP A 23 18.48 24.55 25.86
N GLY A 24 18.07 23.94 26.97
CA GLY A 24 18.12 24.54 28.32
C GLY A 24 17.10 25.67 28.57
N LEU A 25 16.21 25.93 27.63
CA LEU A 25 15.18 26.99 27.75
C LEU A 25 14.00 26.59 28.61
N ARG A 26 13.88 25.28 28.95
CA ARG A 26 12.86 24.71 29.85
C ARG A 26 13.40 23.53 30.64
N GLU A 27 12.91 23.38 31.87
CA GLU A 27 13.30 22.22 32.70
C GLU A 27 12.55 20.93 32.33
N GLN A 28 11.31 21.02 31.85
CA GLN A 28 10.48 19.85 31.60
C GLN A 28 9.55 20.02 30.38
N ASN A 29 9.30 18.92 29.70
CA ASN A 29 8.30 18.86 28.63
C ASN A 29 6.88 18.74 29.22
N PRO A 30 5.97 19.71 29.02
CA PRO A 30 4.63 19.68 29.55
C PRO A 30 3.73 18.62 28.87
N VAL A 31 4.11 18.13 27.69
CA VAL A 31 3.35 17.11 26.96
C VAL A 31 3.70 15.72 27.49
N ARG A 32 2.95 15.24 28.46
CA ARG A 32 3.17 13.93 29.10
C ARG A 32 3.13 12.81 28.07
N ARG A 33 4.04 11.83 28.20
CA ARG A 33 3.91 10.54 27.54
C ARG A 33 2.80 9.77 28.23
N GLY A 34 1.91 9.12 27.46
CA GLY A 34 0.86 8.29 28.05
C GLY A 34 1.42 7.31 29.07
N GLN A 35 0.70 7.08 30.15
CA GLN A 35 1.16 6.22 31.26
C GLN A 35 1.34 4.77 30.77
N ALA A 36 2.46 4.15 31.13
CA ALA A 36 2.59 2.70 31.06
C ALA A 36 1.58 2.10 32.04
N GLY A 37 0.73 1.18 31.56
CA GLY A 37 -0.21 0.46 32.45
C GLY A 37 0.55 -0.21 33.60
N ARG A 38 0.08 -0.02 34.84
CA ARG A 38 0.59 -0.74 36.00
C ARG A 38 0.45 -2.25 35.74
N GLY A 39 1.58 -2.96 35.65
CA GLY A 39 1.59 -4.43 35.50
C GLY A 39 2.15 -4.99 34.19
N GLY A 40 2.85 -4.21 33.36
CA GLY A 40 3.69 -4.71 32.25
C GLY A 40 2.97 -5.43 31.08
N ARG A 41 1.66 -5.66 31.14
CA ARG A 41 0.87 -6.40 30.13
C ARG A 41 -0.07 -5.57 29.26
N ARG A 42 -0.17 -4.26 29.46
CA ARG A 42 -0.98 -3.38 28.60
C ARG A 42 -0.09 -2.50 27.75
N PRO A 43 -0.34 -2.39 26.43
CA PRO A 43 0.40 -1.46 25.58
C PRO A 43 0.25 -0.04 26.16
N ARG A 44 1.31 0.79 26.04
CA ARG A 44 1.28 2.20 26.43
C ARG A 44 0.07 2.88 25.75
N GLN A 45 -0.96 3.21 26.52
CA GLN A 45 -2.06 4.04 26.02
C GLN A 45 -1.52 5.47 25.87
N GLY A 46 -1.46 5.97 24.63
CA GLY A 46 -1.21 7.38 24.36
C GLY A 46 -2.36 8.24 24.91
N LEU A 47 -2.14 9.58 24.97
CA LEU A 47 -3.17 10.54 25.38
C LEU A 47 -4.42 10.53 24.49
N VAL A 48 -4.32 9.94 23.29
CA VAL A 48 -5.43 9.78 22.35
C VAL A 48 -5.58 8.31 22.03
N GLN A 49 -6.80 7.79 22.17
CA GLN A 49 -7.11 6.40 21.84
C GLN A 49 -6.88 6.14 20.36
N HIS A 50 -6.00 5.19 20.06
CA HIS A 50 -5.75 4.75 18.69
C HIS A 50 -6.70 3.59 18.38
N ILE A 51 -7.73 3.87 17.58
CA ILE A 51 -8.62 2.82 17.05
C ILE A 51 -7.99 2.35 15.74
N GLU A 52 -7.46 1.15 15.72
CA GLU A 52 -7.00 0.50 14.50
C GLU A 52 -8.19 0.15 13.62
N GLN A 53 -8.29 0.79 12.47
CA GLN A 53 -9.27 0.41 11.46
C GLN A 53 -8.58 -0.42 10.38
N ALA A 54 -9.21 -1.53 10.02
CA ALA A 54 -8.77 -2.30 8.86
C ALA A 54 -8.81 -1.42 7.61
N PRO A 55 -7.83 -1.56 6.70
CA PRO A 55 -7.84 -0.83 5.43
C PRO A 55 -9.11 -1.19 4.65
N TRP A 56 -9.71 -0.17 4.03
CA TRP A 56 -10.85 -0.41 3.15
C TRP A 56 -10.39 -1.07 1.86
N ILE A 57 -10.98 -2.22 1.55
CA ILE A 57 -10.78 -2.97 0.32
C ILE A 57 -12.10 -2.93 -0.45
N PRO A 58 -12.12 -2.50 -1.73
CA PRO A 58 -13.31 -2.56 -2.56
C PRO A 58 -13.73 -4.02 -2.77
N ASN A 59 -15.03 -4.29 -2.75
CA ASN A 59 -15.54 -5.56 -3.23
C ASN A 59 -15.45 -5.63 -4.76
N GLU A 60 -15.70 -6.79 -5.35
CA GLU A 60 -15.54 -7.03 -6.78
C GLU A 60 -16.38 -6.05 -7.64
N VAL A 61 -17.64 -5.80 -7.27
CA VAL A 61 -18.52 -4.88 -8.00
C VAL A 61 -17.98 -3.45 -7.98
N VAL A 62 -17.48 -2.98 -6.85
CA VAL A 62 -16.87 -1.65 -6.73
C VAL A 62 -15.56 -1.60 -7.50
N TRP A 63 -14.78 -2.68 -7.46
CA TRP A 63 -13.51 -2.77 -8.18
C TRP A 63 -13.72 -2.69 -9.69
N GLN A 64 -14.69 -3.40 -10.25
CA GLN A 64 -15.05 -3.32 -11.66
C GLN A 64 -15.45 -1.90 -12.07
N ARG A 65 -16.24 -1.18 -11.24
CA ARG A 65 -16.57 0.23 -11.49
C ARG A 65 -15.35 1.15 -11.48
N ILE A 66 -14.39 0.90 -10.58
CA ILE A 66 -13.13 1.65 -10.54
C ILE A 66 -12.34 1.39 -11.83
N LEU A 67 -12.21 0.14 -12.27
CA LEU A 67 -11.51 -0.21 -13.51
C LEU A 67 -12.19 0.42 -14.74
N ALA A 68 -13.51 0.37 -14.82
CA ALA A 68 -14.26 1.03 -15.89
C ALA A 68 -14.01 2.55 -15.90
N ALA A 69 -13.99 3.20 -14.73
CA ALA A 69 -13.67 4.62 -14.62
C ALA A 69 -12.22 4.94 -15.01
N CYS A 70 -11.28 4.01 -14.79
CA CYS A 70 -9.89 4.14 -15.24
C CYS A 70 -9.77 4.08 -16.77
N GLY A 71 -10.66 3.37 -17.47
CA GLY A 71 -10.67 3.29 -18.93
C GLY A 71 -10.78 4.66 -19.63
N ALA A 72 -11.42 5.63 -18.98
CA ALA A 72 -11.56 7.01 -19.48
C ALA A 72 -10.30 7.89 -19.22
N GLU A 73 -9.30 7.39 -18.51
CA GLU A 73 -8.07 8.11 -18.20
C GLU A 73 -7.05 8.07 -19.35
N SER A 74 -6.13 9.05 -19.37
CA SER A 74 -4.98 9.04 -20.28
C SER A 74 -4.10 7.80 -20.10
N LEU A 75 -3.29 7.44 -21.11
CA LEU A 75 -2.32 6.34 -21.02
C LEU A 75 -1.43 6.45 -19.77
N ARG A 76 -0.92 7.66 -19.49
CA ARG A 76 -0.16 7.95 -18.27
C ARG A 76 -0.90 7.52 -17.01
N ASN A 77 -2.16 7.98 -16.85
CA ASN A 77 -2.92 7.73 -15.64
C ASN A 77 -3.33 6.25 -15.51
N ARG A 78 -3.64 5.59 -16.61
CA ARG A 78 -3.89 4.13 -16.63
C ARG A 78 -2.66 3.34 -16.22
N LEU A 79 -1.49 3.70 -16.73
CA LEU A 79 -0.22 3.08 -16.30
C LEU A 79 0.04 3.33 -14.81
N MET A 80 -0.23 4.56 -14.30
CA MET A 80 -0.08 4.85 -12.86
C MET A 80 -0.97 3.95 -12.00
N VAL A 81 -2.22 3.73 -12.41
CA VAL A 81 -3.16 2.84 -11.69
C VAL A 81 -2.64 1.41 -11.67
N THR A 82 -2.25 0.87 -12.82
CA THR A 82 -1.79 -0.53 -12.89
C THR A 82 -0.50 -0.74 -12.12
N LEU A 83 0.47 0.17 -12.20
CA LEU A 83 1.72 0.08 -11.43
C LEU A 83 1.51 0.27 -9.93
N ALA A 84 0.59 1.17 -9.53
CA ALA A 84 0.24 1.34 -8.12
C ALA A 84 -0.32 0.05 -7.51
N TYR A 85 -1.11 -0.69 -8.30
CA TYR A 85 -1.63 -1.99 -7.90
C TYR A 85 -0.54 -3.07 -7.99
N ASP A 86 0.06 -3.30 -9.15
CA ASP A 86 1.03 -4.38 -9.37
C ASP A 86 2.18 -4.34 -8.36
N GLY A 87 2.88 -3.22 -8.27
CA GLY A 87 4.03 -3.04 -7.38
C GLY A 87 3.67 -2.72 -5.92
N ALA A 88 2.38 -2.66 -5.58
CA ALA A 88 1.92 -2.18 -4.26
C ALA A 88 2.59 -0.86 -3.86
N LEU A 89 2.77 0.07 -4.80
CA LEU A 89 3.59 1.26 -4.64
C LEU A 89 2.96 2.29 -3.69
N ARG A 90 3.80 2.93 -2.86
CA ARG A 90 3.38 4.13 -2.15
C ARG A 90 3.25 5.31 -3.12
N ARG A 91 2.40 6.27 -2.78
CA ARG A 91 2.18 7.47 -3.60
C ARG A 91 3.47 8.15 -4.06
N GLN A 92 4.42 8.34 -3.16
CA GLN A 92 5.70 8.96 -3.49
C GLN A 92 6.58 8.05 -4.35
N GLU A 93 6.66 6.77 -4.04
CA GLU A 93 7.42 5.80 -4.84
C GLU A 93 6.95 5.82 -6.29
N LEU A 94 5.62 5.79 -6.52
CA LEU A 94 5.05 5.81 -7.87
C LEU A 94 5.42 7.06 -8.67
N VAL A 95 5.28 8.25 -8.08
CA VAL A 95 5.52 9.50 -8.83
C VAL A 95 7.01 9.80 -9.03
N GLN A 96 7.88 9.17 -8.26
CA GLN A 96 9.33 9.32 -8.34
C GLN A 96 10.02 8.23 -9.17
N LEU A 97 9.25 7.37 -9.84
CA LEU A 97 9.82 6.41 -10.78
C LEU A 97 10.48 7.11 -11.95
N ASP A 98 11.69 6.68 -12.29
CA ASP A 98 12.37 7.01 -13.54
C ASP A 98 12.20 5.87 -14.56
N VAL A 99 12.45 6.14 -15.83
CA VAL A 99 12.38 5.11 -16.87
C VAL A 99 13.44 4.04 -16.64
N GLU A 100 14.58 4.44 -16.12
CA GLU A 100 15.74 3.60 -15.83
C GLU A 100 15.50 2.64 -14.65
N ASP A 101 14.46 2.88 -13.84
CA ASP A 101 14.07 1.97 -12.76
C ASP A 101 13.40 0.68 -13.29
N PHE A 102 13.06 0.64 -14.58
CA PHE A 102 12.36 -0.49 -15.19
C PHE A 102 13.31 -1.47 -15.87
N GLU A 103 13.09 -2.74 -15.60
CA GLU A 103 13.70 -3.88 -16.28
C GLU A 103 12.62 -4.67 -17.03
N PRO A 104 12.25 -4.25 -18.28
CA PRO A 104 11.11 -4.83 -18.99
C PRO A 104 11.29 -6.31 -19.33
N ALA A 105 12.52 -6.78 -19.53
CA ALA A 105 12.82 -8.18 -19.86
C ALA A 105 12.36 -9.15 -18.76
N HIS A 106 12.44 -8.74 -17.50
CA HIS A 106 12.03 -9.53 -16.34
C HIS A 106 10.74 -9.02 -15.66
N CYS A 107 10.11 -7.97 -16.24
CA CYS A 107 8.93 -7.33 -15.66
C CYS A 107 9.16 -6.84 -14.21
N LEU A 108 10.34 -6.27 -13.95
CA LEU A 108 10.74 -5.77 -12.63
C LEU A 108 10.86 -4.24 -12.61
N ILE A 109 10.63 -3.68 -11.44
CA ILE A 109 10.88 -2.27 -11.09
C ILE A 109 11.81 -2.24 -9.89
N HIS A 110 12.94 -1.56 -10.03
CA HIS A 110 13.92 -1.34 -8.97
C HIS A 110 13.57 -0.05 -8.22
N LEU A 111 13.04 -0.19 -7.00
CA LEU A 111 12.71 0.95 -6.15
C LEU A 111 13.94 1.37 -5.37
N ARG A 112 14.46 2.55 -5.68
CA ARG A 112 15.67 3.13 -5.07
C ARG A 112 15.45 3.46 -3.58
N ALA A 113 16.48 3.30 -2.75
CA ALA A 113 16.39 3.53 -1.32
C ALA A 113 15.93 4.95 -0.97
N GLU A 114 16.45 5.97 -1.66
CA GLU A 114 16.14 7.38 -1.46
C GLU A 114 14.70 7.76 -1.77
N THR A 115 14.02 7.01 -2.67
CA THR A 115 12.61 7.25 -3.01
C THR A 115 11.65 6.54 -2.05
N THR A 116 12.17 5.64 -1.20
CA THR A 116 11.35 4.85 -0.29
C THR A 116 11.33 5.44 1.13
N LYS A 117 10.16 5.47 1.77
CA LYS A 117 10.03 5.91 3.18
C LYS A 117 10.88 5.07 4.14
N SER A 118 11.17 3.82 3.78
CA SER A 118 11.97 2.89 4.58
C SER A 118 13.47 3.05 4.37
N GLN A 119 13.91 3.87 3.40
CA GLN A 119 15.31 4.00 2.98
C GLN A 119 15.97 2.65 2.65
N ARG A 120 15.20 1.73 2.08
CA ARG A 120 15.65 0.42 1.61
C ARG A 120 15.22 0.25 0.16
N ALA A 121 16.17 -0.10 -0.68
CA ALA A 121 15.89 -0.52 -2.04
C ALA A 121 15.12 -1.86 -2.02
N ARG A 122 14.25 -2.05 -3.00
CA ARG A 122 13.57 -3.32 -3.25
C ARG A 122 13.11 -3.42 -4.68
N GLU A 123 12.86 -4.63 -5.10
CA GLU A 123 12.29 -4.94 -6.40
C GLU A 123 10.82 -5.32 -6.26
N VAL A 124 10.03 -4.92 -7.24
CA VAL A 124 8.63 -5.31 -7.36
C VAL A 124 8.33 -5.69 -8.80
N ALA A 125 7.42 -6.63 -8.99
CA ALA A 125 7.02 -7.07 -10.31
C ALA A 125 5.83 -6.26 -10.85
N PHE A 126 5.70 -6.20 -12.17
CA PHE A 126 4.52 -5.68 -12.85
C PHE A 126 3.99 -6.66 -13.90
N GLY A 127 2.67 -6.64 -14.12
CA GLY A 127 2.00 -7.58 -15.00
C GLY A 127 2.03 -7.17 -16.48
N THR A 128 1.50 -8.06 -17.33
CA THR A 128 1.45 -7.87 -18.79
C THR A 128 0.72 -6.59 -19.19
N THR A 129 -0.39 -6.25 -18.52
CA THR A 129 -1.14 -5.02 -18.81
C THR A 129 -0.30 -3.77 -18.53
N SER A 130 0.42 -3.74 -17.40
CA SER A 130 1.34 -2.66 -17.07
C SER A 130 2.48 -2.57 -18.08
N SER A 131 3.03 -3.70 -18.54
CA SER A 131 4.06 -3.75 -19.57
C SER A 131 3.58 -3.13 -20.90
N GLN A 132 2.38 -3.50 -21.35
CA GLN A 132 1.79 -2.96 -22.58
C GLN A 132 1.52 -1.45 -22.46
N LEU A 133 0.97 -1.01 -21.33
CA LEU A 133 0.74 0.42 -21.07
C LEU A 133 2.04 1.21 -20.95
N PHE A 134 3.08 0.62 -20.38
CA PHE A 134 4.41 1.22 -20.30
C PHE A 134 4.98 1.50 -21.67
N VAL A 135 4.99 0.51 -22.57
CA VAL A 135 5.46 0.67 -23.95
C VAL A 135 4.63 1.71 -24.70
N ALA A 136 3.29 1.66 -24.58
CA ALA A 136 2.40 2.61 -25.24
C ALA A 136 2.63 4.06 -24.72
N TYR A 137 2.78 4.22 -23.41
CA TYR A 137 3.04 5.53 -22.82
C TYR A 137 4.43 6.08 -23.19
N LEU A 138 5.46 5.25 -23.25
CA LEU A 138 6.79 5.72 -23.71
C LEU A 138 6.77 6.19 -25.15
N ARG A 139 6.00 5.54 -26.05
CA ARG A 139 5.80 6.00 -27.43
C ARG A 139 5.11 7.36 -27.47
N GLU A 140 3.99 7.53 -26.74
CA GLU A 140 3.29 8.81 -26.59
C GLU A 140 4.23 9.90 -26.07
N ARG A 141 4.98 9.58 -25.02
CA ARG A 141 5.93 10.47 -24.36
C ARG A 141 7.04 10.92 -25.30
N ARG A 142 7.58 10.00 -26.14
CA ARG A 142 8.59 10.33 -27.15
C ARG A 142 8.05 11.33 -28.17
N THR A 143 6.79 11.14 -28.58
CA THR A 143 6.13 12.07 -29.51
C THR A 143 5.94 13.46 -28.89
N LEU A 144 5.53 13.51 -27.60
CA LEU A 144 5.20 14.76 -26.92
C LEU A 144 6.42 15.56 -26.46
N PHE A 145 7.48 14.88 -25.99
CA PHE A 145 8.61 15.50 -25.31
C PHE A 145 9.97 15.23 -25.97
N GLY A 146 10.03 14.41 -27.03
CA GLY A 146 11.26 14.04 -27.71
C GLY A 146 12.21 13.14 -26.91
N ARG A 147 11.95 12.93 -25.61
CA ARG A 147 12.82 12.19 -24.67
C ARG A 147 12.03 11.11 -23.95
N ILE A 148 12.72 10.00 -23.65
CA ILE A 148 12.16 8.87 -22.89
C ILE A 148 12.91 8.57 -21.59
N ASP A 149 13.98 9.28 -21.29
CA ASP A 149 14.83 9.15 -20.10
C ASP A 149 14.29 9.94 -18.89
N GLY A 150 14.81 9.66 -17.70
CA GLY A 150 14.53 10.34 -16.44
C GLY A 150 13.10 10.12 -15.93
N PRO A 151 12.48 11.10 -15.26
CA PRO A 151 11.18 10.91 -14.59
C PRO A 151 10.13 10.28 -15.48
N LEU A 152 9.63 9.08 -15.10
CA LEU A 152 8.66 8.34 -15.92
C LEU A 152 7.40 9.15 -16.17
N PHE A 153 6.81 9.74 -15.13
CA PHE A 153 5.54 10.47 -15.22
C PHE A 153 5.79 11.97 -15.31
N ARG A 154 5.34 12.55 -16.42
CA ARG A 154 5.49 14.00 -16.69
C ARG A 154 4.14 14.70 -16.68
N SER A 155 4.15 15.97 -16.26
CA SER A 155 2.98 16.85 -16.25
C SER A 155 2.59 17.21 -17.68
N MET A 156 1.26 17.24 -17.92
CA MET A 156 0.63 17.75 -19.13
C MET A 156 -0.05 19.11 -18.92
N SER A 157 0.15 19.70 -17.74
CA SER A 157 -0.43 21.01 -17.41
C SER A 157 0.29 22.13 -18.15
N ASN A 158 -0.46 23.12 -18.65
CA ASN A 158 0.11 24.30 -19.33
C ASN A 158 1.11 25.05 -18.46
N ARG A 159 0.98 24.98 -17.12
CA ARG A 159 1.88 25.67 -16.18
C ARG A 159 3.29 25.04 -16.12
N ASN A 160 3.39 23.71 -16.21
CA ASN A 160 4.62 22.96 -16.00
C ASN A 160 4.69 21.72 -16.89
N CYS A 161 4.32 21.88 -18.18
CA CYS A 161 4.38 20.80 -19.17
C CYS A 161 5.78 20.20 -19.25
N GLY A 162 5.87 18.87 -19.23
CA GLY A 162 7.12 18.14 -19.26
C GLY A 162 7.87 18.02 -17.92
N ALA A 163 7.50 18.78 -16.89
CA ALA A 163 8.09 18.61 -15.55
C ALA A 163 7.68 17.28 -14.89
N PRO A 164 8.44 16.76 -13.90
CA PRO A 164 8.05 15.59 -13.12
C PRO A 164 6.65 15.76 -12.50
N LEU A 165 5.86 14.68 -12.51
CA LEU A 165 4.51 14.71 -11.96
C LEU A 165 4.55 14.73 -10.43
N GLY A 166 3.88 15.70 -9.81
CA GLY A 166 3.77 15.78 -8.34
C GLY A 166 2.74 14.81 -7.75
N ALA A 167 2.97 14.43 -6.50
CA ALA A 167 2.09 13.52 -5.75
C ALA A 167 0.65 14.06 -5.59
N SER A 168 0.46 15.39 -5.55
CA SER A 168 -0.86 16.02 -5.51
C SER A 168 -1.65 15.80 -6.81
N SER A 169 -0.97 15.79 -7.95
CA SER A 169 -1.61 15.51 -9.26
C SER A 169 -2.12 14.07 -9.31
N TRP A 170 -1.33 13.12 -8.82
CA TRP A 170 -1.77 11.74 -8.67
C TRP A 170 -2.98 11.61 -7.75
N SER A 171 -2.96 12.27 -6.59
CA SER A 171 -4.13 12.27 -5.68
C SER A 171 -5.40 12.79 -6.36
N LYS A 172 -5.30 13.90 -7.10
CA LYS A 172 -6.43 14.47 -7.87
C LYS A 172 -6.94 13.50 -8.95
N THR A 173 -6.05 12.79 -9.64
CA THR A 173 -6.43 11.75 -10.60
C THR A 173 -7.26 10.66 -9.90
N VAL A 174 -6.79 10.14 -8.77
CA VAL A 174 -7.51 9.11 -8.00
C VAL A 174 -8.86 9.62 -7.47
N GLU A 175 -8.93 10.87 -7.00
CA GLU A 175 -10.19 11.52 -6.60
C GLU A 175 -11.18 11.63 -7.77
N GLY A 176 -10.69 11.94 -8.97
CA GLY A 176 -11.50 11.96 -10.21
C GLY A 176 -12.07 10.58 -10.54
N ILE A 177 -11.23 9.54 -10.48
CA ILE A 177 -11.64 8.14 -10.67
C ILE A 177 -12.67 7.75 -9.60
N ALA A 178 -12.41 8.06 -8.32
CA ALA A 178 -13.30 7.78 -7.21
C ALA A 178 -14.71 8.34 -7.41
N ARG A 179 -14.79 9.59 -7.87
CA ARG A 179 -16.06 10.28 -8.15
C ARG A 179 -16.82 9.60 -9.30
N ARG A 180 -16.16 9.28 -10.42
CA ARG A 180 -16.79 8.60 -11.55
C ARG A 180 -17.25 7.17 -11.20
N ALA A 181 -16.49 6.46 -10.39
CA ALA A 181 -16.81 5.10 -9.95
C ALA A 181 -17.86 5.05 -8.82
N GLY A 182 -18.25 6.19 -8.22
CA GLY A 182 -19.07 6.20 -7.01
C GLY A 182 -18.38 5.52 -5.81
N ALA A 183 -17.04 5.61 -5.73
CA ALA A 183 -16.21 4.91 -4.74
C ALA A 183 -15.52 5.93 -3.80
N ALA A 184 -16.29 6.64 -2.98
CA ALA A 184 -15.83 7.75 -2.15
C ALA A 184 -14.66 7.42 -1.20
N ARG A 185 -14.46 6.13 -0.86
CA ARG A 185 -13.35 5.65 -0.01
C ARG A 185 -12.07 5.34 -0.78
N LEU A 186 -12.08 5.42 -2.14
CA LEU A 186 -10.91 5.17 -2.97
C LEU A 186 -9.84 6.24 -2.69
N SER A 187 -8.64 5.80 -2.45
CA SER A 187 -7.46 6.63 -2.22
C SER A 187 -6.24 6.05 -2.93
N THR A 188 -5.17 6.80 -3.00
CA THR A 188 -3.90 6.32 -3.58
C THR A 188 -3.35 5.09 -2.86
N HIS A 189 -3.67 4.90 -1.57
CA HIS A 189 -3.26 3.72 -0.81
C HIS A 189 -4.15 2.50 -1.03
N THR A 190 -5.37 2.69 -1.56
CA THR A 190 -6.30 1.57 -1.79
C THR A 190 -5.72 0.54 -2.76
N PHE A 191 -5.04 0.95 -3.82
CA PHE A 191 -4.40 0.03 -4.79
C PHE A 191 -3.38 -0.87 -4.10
N ARG A 192 -2.54 -0.27 -3.24
CA ARG A 192 -1.56 -1.02 -2.44
C ARG A 192 -2.25 -1.96 -1.45
N HIS A 193 -3.27 -1.49 -0.73
CA HIS A 193 -4.02 -2.33 0.20
C HIS A 193 -4.65 -3.53 -0.50
N LEU A 194 -5.27 -3.30 -1.65
CA LEU A 194 -5.86 -4.34 -2.47
C LEU A 194 -4.80 -5.37 -2.89
N ARG A 195 -3.67 -4.92 -3.47
CA ARG A 195 -2.61 -5.84 -3.91
C ARG A 195 -2.06 -6.69 -2.77
N LEU A 196 -1.77 -6.10 -1.62
CA LEU A 196 -1.23 -6.85 -0.48
C LEU A 196 -2.26 -7.86 0.07
N THR A 197 -3.55 -7.52 0.03
CA THR A 197 -4.63 -8.45 0.38
C THR A 197 -4.72 -9.60 -0.63
N ASP A 198 -4.60 -9.30 -1.93
CA ASP A 198 -4.65 -10.33 -2.97
C ASP A 198 -3.43 -11.27 -2.89
N LEU A 199 -2.24 -10.77 -2.58
CA LEU A 199 -1.07 -11.60 -2.30
C LEU A 199 -1.27 -12.50 -1.09
N ALA A 200 -1.88 -11.98 -0.01
CA ALA A 200 -2.22 -12.78 1.16
C ALA A 200 -3.26 -13.87 0.84
N ARG A 201 -4.21 -13.59 -0.05
CA ARG A 201 -5.19 -14.57 -0.56
C ARG A 201 -4.56 -15.60 -1.48
N ALA A 202 -3.49 -15.22 -2.19
CA ALA A 202 -2.70 -16.10 -3.04
C ALA A 202 -1.62 -16.89 -2.26
N ASP A 203 -1.80 -17.03 -0.95
CA ASP A 203 -0.97 -17.83 -0.04
C ASP A 203 0.50 -17.36 0.09
N TRP A 204 0.77 -16.08 -0.24
CA TRP A 204 2.07 -15.49 0.10
C TRP A 204 2.23 -15.41 1.62
N THR A 205 3.44 -15.71 2.09
CA THR A 205 3.75 -15.62 3.52
C THR A 205 3.85 -14.16 3.97
N ILE A 206 3.70 -13.92 5.27
CA ILE A 206 3.70 -12.56 5.82
C ILE A 206 5.03 -11.83 5.59
N ASP A 207 6.14 -12.55 5.66
CA ASP A 207 7.49 -12.04 5.40
C ASP A 207 7.68 -11.68 3.93
N GLN A 208 7.21 -12.53 3.00
CA GLN A 208 7.22 -12.23 1.56
C GLN A 208 6.41 -10.97 1.25
N ILE A 209 5.20 -10.83 1.82
CA ILE A 209 4.36 -9.65 1.66
C ILE A 209 5.04 -8.41 2.27
N ALA A 210 5.67 -8.55 3.44
CA ALA A 210 6.37 -7.47 4.10
C ALA A 210 7.58 -6.99 3.29
N GLN A 211 8.36 -7.91 2.74
CA GLN A 211 9.48 -7.62 1.85
C GLN A 211 9.00 -6.89 0.58
N TYR A 212 8.00 -7.44 -0.10
CA TYR A 212 7.40 -6.84 -1.30
C TYR A 212 6.87 -5.44 -1.06
N ALA A 213 6.18 -5.25 0.07
CA ALA A 213 5.65 -3.96 0.48
C ALA A 213 6.73 -2.97 0.96
N GLY A 214 7.91 -3.43 1.36
CA GLY A 214 8.92 -2.63 2.03
C GLY A 214 8.43 -2.16 3.41
N HIS A 215 7.82 -3.05 4.19
CA HIS A 215 7.45 -2.80 5.57
C HIS A 215 8.66 -3.06 6.48
N ARG A 216 8.91 -2.16 7.43
CA ARG A 216 9.95 -2.35 8.46
C ARG A 216 9.49 -3.28 9.58
N ASP A 217 8.18 -3.27 9.83
CA ASP A 217 7.52 -4.00 10.91
C ASP A 217 6.46 -4.94 10.33
N LEU A 218 6.54 -6.22 10.69
CA LEU A 218 5.57 -7.24 10.31
C LEU A 218 4.16 -6.95 10.83
N ALA A 219 4.02 -6.26 11.97
CA ALA A 219 2.72 -5.84 12.49
C ALA A 219 1.94 -4.99 11.47
N THR A 220 2.63 -4.19 10.64
CA THR A 220 1.98 -3.46 9.55
C THR A 220 1.41 -4.40 8.49
N THR A 221 2.04 -5.55 8.25
CA THR A 221 1.61 -6.55 7.26
C THR A 221 0.49 -7.42 7.79
N MET A 222 0.44 -7.68 9.10
CA MET A 222 -0.62 -8.46 9.75
C MET A 222 -2.03 -7.93 9.44
N ARG A 223 -2.17 -6.64 9.16
CA ARG A 223 -3.45 -5.99 8.80
C ARG A 223 -4.08 -6.56 7.52
N TYR A 224 -3.30 -7.22 6.68
CA TYR A 224 -3.76 -7.82 5.40
C TYR A 224 -4.13 -9.29 5.53
N ILE A 225 -3.84 -9.93 6.67
CA ILE A 225 -4.05 -11.37 6.89
C ILE A 225 -5.39 -11.64 7.59
N HIS A 226 -6.32 -10.69 7.58
CA HIS A 226 -7.66 -10.96 8.07
C HIS A 226 -8.44 -11.79 7.05
N LEU A 227 -8.33 -13.11 7.20
CA LEU A 227 -9.14 -14.06 6.45
C LEU A 227 -10.60 -13.91 6.89
N SER A 228 -11.52 -13.81 5.92
CA SER A 228 -12.94 -14.02 6.21
C SER A 228 -13.15 -15.47 6.70
N GLY A 229 -14.21 -15.74 7.46
CA GLY A 229 -14.50 -17.09 7.91
C GLY A 229 -14.61 -18.09 6.73
N ARG A 230 -15.04 -17.64 5.54
CA ARG A 230 -15.07 -18.46 4.31
C ARG A 230 -13.66 -18.75 3.78
N GLU A 231 -12.76 -17.79 3.79
CA GLU A 231 -11.36 -17.97 3.39
C GLU A 231 -10.63 -18.90 4.35
N LEU A 232 -10.89 -18.78 5.66
CA LEU A 232 -10.36 -19.69 6.67
C LEU A 232 -10.84 -21.13 6.42
N ALA A 233 -12.14 -21.33 6.17
CA ALA A 233 -12.72 -22.64 5.84
C ALA A 233 -12.10 -23.23 4.56
N ALA A 234 -11.94 -22.42 3.52
CA ALA A 234 -11.32 -22.86 2.27
C ALA A 234 -9.84 -23.26 2.46
N ARG A 235 -9.10 -22.53 3.29
CA ARG A 235 -7.71 -22.91 3.65
C ARG A 235 -7.67 -24.19 4.48
N PHE A 236 -8.58 -24.35 5.42
CA PHE A 236 -8.69 -25.58 6.22
C PHE A 236 -8.95 -26.79 5.32
N HIS A 237 -9.90 -26.69 4.37
CA HIS A 237 -10.18 -27.77 3.43
C HIS A 237 -8.96 -28.10 2.55
N ARG A 238 -8.26 -27.09 2.03
CA ARG A 238 -7.01 -27.33 1.27
C ARG A 238 -5.92 -27.98 2.11
N ALA A 239 -5.73 -27.54 3.35
CA ALA A 239 -4.78 -28.16 4.26
C ALA A 239 -5.13 -29.62 4.53
N ASN A 240 -6.42 -29.94 4.73
CA ASN A 240 -6.85 -31.31 4.95
C ASN A 240 -6.61 -32.24 3.75
N THR A 241 -6.67 -31.74 2.52
CA THR A 241 -6.31 -32.57 1.33
C THR A 241 -4.82 -32.91 1.27
N THR A 242 -3.96 -32.15 1.94
CA THR A 242 -2.52 -32.41 2.06
C THR A 242 -2.13 -33.17 3.33
N ILE A 243 -3.00 -33.17 4.35
CA ILE A 243 -2.84 -33.98 5.55
C ILE A 243 -3.14 -35.43 5.16
N HIS A 244 -2.19 -36.35 5.45
CA HIS A 244 -2.25 -37.74 5.05
C HIS A 244 -3.64 -38.36 5.28
N ALA A 245 -4.15 -39.04 4.26
CA ALA A 245 -5.45 -39.72 4.27
C ALA A 245 -5.69 -40.64 5.48
N ASP A 246 -4.61 -41.14 6.10
CA ASP A 246 -4.67 -41.95 7.31
C ASP A 246 -5.15 -41.20 8.55
N ARG A 247 -4.86 -39.89 8.67
CA ARG A 247 -5.38 -39.09 9.78
C ARG A 247 -6.85 -38.75 9.62
N GLU A 248 -7.33 -38.56 8.40
CA GLU A 248 -8.76 -38.38 8.12
C GLU A 248 -9.56 -39.67 8.35
N ARG A 249 -8.99 -40.83 8.00
CA ARG A 249 -9.64 -42.15 8.32
C ARG A 249 -9.75 -42.37 9.82
N LEU A 250 -8.71 -42.03 10.60
CA LEU A 250 -8.73 -42.11 12.05
C LEU A 250 -9.80 -41.17 12.67
N LEU A 251 -10.00 -39.97 12.11
CA LEU A 251 -11.06 -39.06 12.55
C LEU A 251 -12.45 -39.52 12.13
N ALA A 252 -12.57 -40.11 10.93
CA ALA A 252 -13.82 -40.67 10.43
C ALA A 252 -14.29 -41.89 11.25
N SER A 253 -13.35 -42.69 11.77
CA SER A 253 -13.69 -43.83 12.62
C SER A 253 -14.38 -43.42 13.93
N LEU A 254 -14.21 -42.19 14.40
CA LEU A 254 -14.93 -41.67 15.56
C LEU A 254 -16.43 -41.44 15.31
N LEU A 255 -16.89 -41.50 14.06
CA LEU A 255 -18.29 -41.40 13.67
C LEU A 255 -18.99 -42.76 13.65
N GLU A 256 -18.23 -43.89 13.57
CA GLU A 256 -18.75 -45.24 13.41
C GLU A 256 -19.01 -45.96 14.74
N ASP A 257 -18.55 -45.42 15.86
CA ASP A 257 -18.77 -45.95 17.23
C ASP A 257 -20.08 -45.38 17.84
N ARG A 258 -21.23 -45.65 17.17
CA ARG A 258 -22.58 -45.53 17.75
C ARG A 258 -23.50 -46.64 17.34
#